data_dc3d5b65437a879a31344d00f54b33e8
#
_entry.id   dc3d5b65437a879a31344d00f54b33e8
#
_cell.length_a   1.000
_cell.length_b   1.000
_cell.length_c   1.000
_cell.angle_alpha   90.00
_cell.angle_beta   90.00
_cell.angle_gamma   90.00
#
_symmetry.space_group_name_H-M   'P 1'
#
loop_
_entity.id
_entity.type
_entity.pdbx_description
1 polymer ?
#
loop_
_entity_poly.entity_id
_entity_poly.type
_entity_poly.pdbx_seq_one_letter_code
_entity_poly.pdbx_strand_id
1 'polypeptide(L)'
;MASLTVRLIKELMACMATDPKNAEIQEVQTAHRLRLARAWGIREGERILEIGCGQGDMTAVLAHLAGPEGFVHGIDIGPESYGAPFTLGQAADVLSASPLGGRIRMDFSTDVLSPELSFGKNTFDRVVLAHSSWYMDSRETLEQILKRAKEWAPKLSVAEWDVRIGNIGQYAHLLSVLIQAQLEAFKTDSMSNIRTMFAADDLREIARSAGWHISDEHVLTAERMQDGEWEAAYVLQNLEMDIVQLSGLPTALGPLLRSQQALLRDAAERHGIRPLDVFAFSAN
;
A
#
# COMPACT_ATOMS: atom_id res chain seq x y z
N MET A 1 -6.99 22.65 -16.50
CA MET A 1 -7.05 21.37 -15.76
C MET A 1 -5.77 21.07 -14.99
N ALA A 2 -4.56 21.10 -15.57
CA ALA A 2 -3.30 20.82 -14.85
C ALA A 2 -3.07 21.74 -13.62
N SER A 3 -3.34 23.04 -13.73
CA SER A 3 -3.19 24.01 -12.61
C SER A 3 -4.11 23.69 -11.40
N LEU A 4 -5.35 23.27 -11.63
CA LEU A 4 -6.29 22.89 -10.58
C LEU A 4 -5.86 21.62 -9.84
N THR A 5 -5.32 20.62 -10.56
CA THR A 5 -4.82 19.38 -9.96
C THR A 5 -3.59 19.65 -9.08
N VAL A 6 -2.66 20.47 -9.51
CA VAL A 6 -1.48 20.87 -8.72
C VAL A 6 -1.89 21.61 -7.44
N ARG A 7 -2.86 22.52 -7.55
CA ARG A 7 -3.38 23.23 -6.37
C ARG A 7 -4.01 22.25 -5.37
N LEU A 8 -4.86 21.33 -5.84
CA LEU A 8 -5.48 20.31 -5.01
C LEU A 8 -4.44 19.41 -4.30
N ILE A 9 -3.39 18.99 -4.99
CA ILE A 9 -2.33 18.19 -4.39
C ILE A 9 -1.68 18.94 -3.22
N LYS A 10 -1.39 20.22 -3.41
CA LYS A 10 -0.81 21.07 -2.34
C LYS A 10 -1.77 21.27 -1.16
N GLU A 11 -3.05 21.42 -1.42
CA GLU A 11 -4.08 21.51 -0.38
C GLU A 11 -4.17 20.20 0.43
N LEU A 12 -4.09 19.04 -0.24
CA LEU A 12 -4.05 17.72 0.41
C LEU A 12 -2.78 17.55 1.26
N MET A 13 -1.60 17.87 0.70
CA MET A 13 -0.33 17.80 1.43
C MET A 13 -0.33 18.67 2.68
N ALA A 14 -1.00 19.83 2.65
CA ALA A 14 -1.12 20.71 3.81
C ALA A 14 -1.97 20.09 4.94
N CYS A 15 -2.73 19.03 4.67
CA CYS A 15 -3.47 18.28 5.67
C CYS A 15 -2.69 17.09 6.26
N MET A 16 -1.57 16.71 5.66
CA MET A 16 -0.78 15.53 6.00
C MET A 16 0.52 15.90 6.74
N ALA A 17 1.05 14.96 7.51
CA ALA A 17 2.40 15.08 8.06
C ALA A 17 3.43 14.97 6.93
N THR A 18 4.02 16.09 6.54
CA THR A 18 4.98 16.17 5.44
C THR A 18 6.33 16.63 5.95
N ASP A 19 7.39 15.84 5.73
CA ASP A 19 8.76 16.30 5.95
C ASP A 19 9.12 17.31 4.85
N PRO A 20 9.49 18.55 5.19
CA PRO A 20 9.88 19.56 4.20
C PRO A 20 11.02 19.13 3.27
N LYS A 21 11.91 18.25 3.75
CA LYS A 21 13.02 17.70 2.94
C LYS A 21 12.53 16.74 1.85
N ASN A 22 11.37 16.15 2.03
CA ASN A 22 10.77 15.16 1.16
C ASN A 22 9.47 15.65 0.49
N ALA A 23 9.25 16.97 0.45
CA ALA A 23 8.02 17.55 -0.08
C ALA A 23 7.73 17.17 -1.55
N GLU A 24 8.76 17.04 -2.40
CA GLU A 24 8.59 16.61 -3.79
C GLU A 24 8.13 15.15 -3.87
N ILE A 25 8.64 14.29 -3.00
CA ILE A 25 8.24 12.89 -2.89
C ILE A 25 6.76 12.82 -2.48
N GLN A 26 6.38 13.57 -1.45
CA GLN A 26 5.00 13.64 -0.98
C GLN A 26 4.04 14.14 -2.07
N GLU A 27 4.47 15.12 -2.89
CA GLU A 27 3.68 15.61 -4.03
C GLU A 27 3.41 14.50 -5.04
N VAL A 28 4.44 13.75 -5.41
CA VAL A 28 4.32 12.62 -6.34
C VAL A 28 3.41 11.53 -5.78
N GLN A 29 3.60 11.14 -4.53
CA GLN A 29 2.80 10.11 -3.87
C GLN A 29 1.34 10.54 -3.71
N THR A 30 1.08 11.79 -3.32
CA THR A 30 -0.28 12.34 -3.21
C THR A 30 -0.97 12.37 -4.58
N ALA A 31 -0.24 12.79 -5.63
CA ALA A 31 -0.76 12.76 -7.01
C ALA A 31 -1.13 11.34 -7.45
N HIS A 32 -0.31 10.33 -7.09
CA HIS A 32 -0.58 8.93 -7.40
C HIS A 32 -1.84 8.44 -6.67
N ARG A 33 -1.94 8.67 -5.37
CA ARG A 33 -3.13 8.31 -4.57
C ARG A 33 -4.42 8.95 -5.08
N LEU A 34 -4.33 10.20 -5.52
CA LEU A 34 -5.47 10.90 -6.13
C LEU A 34 -5.90 10.25 -7.45
N ARG A 35 -4.95 9.77 -8.27
CA ARG A 35 -5.26 9.02 -9.50
C ARG A 35 -5.93 7.68 -9.18
N LEU A 36 -5.44 6.94 -8.18
CA LEU A 36 -6.05 5.69 -7.72
C LEU A 36 -7.48 5.91 -7.26
N ALA A 37 -7.71 6.85 -6.36
CA ALA A 37 -9.04 7.11 -5.82
C ALA A 37 -10.04 7.55 -6.90
N ARG A 38 -9.57 8.31 -7.91
CA ARG A 38 -10.39 8.67 -9.07
C ARG A 38 -10.69 7.46 -9.98
N ALA A 39 -9.72 6.58 -10.19
CA ALA A 39 -9.94 5.35 -10.95
C ALA A 39 -10.98 4.44 -10.28
N TRP A 40 -11.00 4.36 -8.96
CA TRP A 40 -12.03 3.64 -8.20
C TRP A 40 -13.40 4.33 -8.21
N GLY A 41 -13.50 5.57 -8.69
CA GLY A 41 -14.75 6.30 -8.73
C GLY A 41 -15.32 6.62 -7.36
N ILE A 42 -14.47 7.07 -6.41
CA ILE A 42 -14.91 7.55 -5.09
C ILE A 42 -15.90 8.70 -5.29
N ARG A 43 -17.02 8.68 -4.59
CA ARG A 43 -18.13 9.64 -4.74
C ARG A 43 -18.34 10.46 -3.47
N GLU A 44 -18.87 11.65 -3.65
CA GLU A 44 -19.35 12.47 -2.53
C GLU A 44 -20.36 11.72 -1.67
N GLY A 45 -20.26 11.88 -0.35
CA GLY A 45 -21.10 11.24 0.64
C GLY A 45 -20.71 9.80 0.99
N GLU A 46 -19.75 9.16 0.28
CA GLU A 46 -19.35 7.78 0.61
C GLU A 46 -18.76 7.70 2.03
N ARG A 47 -19.15 6.66 2.75
CA ARG A 47 -18.55 6.21 4.01
C ARG A 47 -17.57 5.09 3.70
N ILE A 48 -16.29 5.32 3.96
CA ILE A 48 -15.21 4.45 3.51
C ILE A 48 -14.47 3.89 4.72
N LEU A 49 -14.22 2.57 4.71
CA LEU A 49 -13.26 1.93 5.60
C LEU A 49 -11.96 1.70 4.84
N GLU A 50 -10.86 2.23 5.34
CA GLU A 50 -9.53 1.96 4.80
C GLU A 50 -8.79 0.98 5.71
N ILE A 51 -8.34 -0.15 5.17
CA ILE A 51 -7.57 -1.18 5.88
C ILE A 51 -6.09 -1.05 5.54
N GLY A 52 -5.28 -0.85 6.57
CA GLY A 52 -3.86 -0.52 6.44
C GLY A 52 -3.68 0.95 6.05
N CYS A 53 -4.26 1.85 6.85
CA CYS A 53 -4.25 3.30 6.54
C CYS A 53 -2.88 3.96 6.74
N GLY A 54 -1.97 3.32 7.47
CA GLY A 54 -0.64 3.88 7.75
C GLY A 54 -0.71 5.29 8.32
N GLN A 55 0.07 6.21 7.77
CA GLN A 55 0.11 7.61 8.18
C GLN A 55 -1.10 8.44 7.69
N GLY A 56 -2.07 7.83 7.00
CA GLY A 56 -3.31 8.48 6.58
C GLY A 56 -3.23 9.25 5.26
N ASP A 57 -2.20 9.04 4.46
CA ASP A 57 -2.05 9.75 3.18
C ASP A 57 -3.18 9.42 2.19
N MET A 58 -3.56 8.15 2.08
CA MET A 58 -4.72 7.77 1.26
C MET A 58 -6.01 8.17 1.95
N THR A 59 -6.09 8.06 3.28
CA THR A 59 -7.23 8.53 4.09
C THR A 59 -7.59 9.99 3.79
N ALA A 60 -6.58 10.87 3.71
CA ALA A 60 -6.77 12.28 3.37
C ALA A 60 -7.36 12.47 1.96
N VAL A 61 -6.85 11.73 0.98
CA VAL A 61 -7.35 11.77 -0.40
C VAL A 61 -8.79 11.26 -0.48
N LEU A 62 -9.09 10.15 0.18
CA LEU A 62 -10.43 9.58 0.26
C LEU A 62 -11.41 10.55 0.92
N ALA A 63 -11.04 11.15 2.06
CA ALA A 63 -11.86 12.11 2.78
C ALA A 63 -12.13 13.38 1.96
N HIS A 64 -11.14 13.84 1.18
CA HIS A 64 -11.35 14.97 0.27
C HIS A 64 -12.38 14.63 -0.82
N LEU A 65 -12.25 13.47 -1.47
CA LEU A 65 -13.15 13.08 -2.56
C LEU A 65 -14.55 12.69 -2.06
N ALA A 66 -14.64 12.10 -0.87
CA ALA A 66 -15.92 11.82 -0.22
C ALA A 66 -16.67 13.09 0.21
N GLY A 67 -16.01 14.24 0.25
CA GLY A 67 -16.66 15.52 0.49
C GLY A 67 -17.12 15.72 1.94
N PRO A 68 -17.81 16.84 2.21
CA PRO A 68 -18.20 17.21 3.58
C PRO A 68 -19.20 16.26 4.24
N GLU A 69 -20.04 15.59 3.46
CA GLU A 69 -21.02 14.61 3.93
C GLU A 69 -20.45 13.18 4.00
N GLY A 70 -19.24 12.94 3.47
CA GLY A 70 -18.56 11.67 3.52
C GLY A 70 -17.81 11.44 4.83
N PHE A 71 -17.36 10.21 5.03
CA PHE A 71 -16.60 9.82 6.21
C PHE A 71 -15.59 8.73 5.88
N VAL A 72 -14.37 8.84 6.40
CA VAL A 72 -13.34 7.82 6.24
C VAL A 72 -12.89 7.32 7.61
N HIS A 73 -12.96 6.01 7.79
CA HIS A 73 -12.43 5.32 8.94
C HIS A 73 -11.19 4.53 8.50
N GLY A 74 -10.00 5.02 8.85
CA GLY A 74 -8.75 4.29 8.65
C GLY A 74 -8.47 3.39 9.84
N ILE A 75 -8.11 2.14 9.59
CA ILE A 75 -7.62 1.21 10.62
C ILE A 75 -6.27 0.64 10.23
N ASP A 76 -5.40 0.46 11.22
CA ASP A 76 -4.07 -0.12 11.02
C ASP A 76 -3.71 -1.04 12.20
N ILE A 77 -3.02 -2.14 11.90
CA ILE A 77 -2.53 -3.08 12.91
C ILE A 77 -1.30 -2.53 13.65
N GLY A 78 -0.58 -1.61 13.02
CA GLY A 78 0.59 -0.94 13.60
C GLY A 78 0.21 -0.10 14.83
N PRO A 79 1.07 -0.06 15.87
CA PRO A 79 0.86 0.82 17.01
C PRO A 79 1.12 2.29 16.63
N GLU A 80 0.53 3.22 17.37
CA GLU A 80 0.73 4.67 17.19
C GLU A 80 2.21 5.09 17.15
N SER A 81 3.07 4.36 17.85
CA SER A 81 4.52 4.61 17.90
C SER A 81 5.30 4.12 16.68
N TYR A 82 4.68 3.37 15.77
CA TYR A 82 5.33 2.88 14.56
C TYR A 82 5.53 3.97 13.52
N GLY A 83 6.62 3.87 12.74
CA GLY A 83 6.90 4.73 11.60
C GLY A 83 7.97 5.79 11.86
N ALA A 84 8.57 6.30 10.77
CA ALA A 84 9.54 7.39 10.72
C ALA A 84 9.45 8.08 9.34
N PRO A 85 9.73 9.38 9.22
CA PRO A 85 10.14 10.33 10.28
C PRO A 85 9.02 10.73 11.24
N PHE A 86 7.75 10.47 10.87
CA PHE A 86 6.59 10.63 11.74
C PHE A 86 6.05 9.27 12.13
N THR A 87 5.63 9.13 13.38
CA THR A 87 4.88 7.95 13.80
C THR A 87 3.44 8.01 13.26
N LEU A 88 2.74 6.87 13.27
CA LEU A 88 1.33 6.81 12.88
C LEU A 88 0.48 7.79 13.70
N GLY A 89 0.68 7.82 15.03
CA GLY A 89 -0.01 8.76 15.92
C GLY A 89 0.28 10.21 15.59
N GLN A 90 1.54 10.58 15.38
CA GLN A 90 1.91 11.96 15.00
C GLN A 90 1.27 12.38 13.68
N ALA A 91 1.22 11.48 12.69
CA ALA A 91 0.60 11.76 11.40
C ALA A 91 -0.93 11.90 11.53
N ALA A 92 -1.56 11.05 12.35
CA ALA A 92 -2.99 11.11 12.63
C ALA A 92 -3.37 12.40 13.37
N ASP A 93 -2.55 12.89 14.31
CA ASP A 93 -2.77 14.16 15.01
C ASP A 93 -2.80 15.32 14.02
N VAL A 94 -1.83 15.38 13.09
CA VAL A 94 -1.78 16.41 12.03
C VAL A 94 -3.03 16.35 11.16
N LEU A 95 -3.41 15.17 10.71
CA LEU A 95 -4.56 14.98 9.84
C LEU A 95 -5.87 15.32 10.56
N SER A 96 -6.01 14.93 11.82
CA SER A 96 -7.18 15.24 12.65
C SER A 96 -7.34 16.73 12.94
N ALA A 97 -6.22 17.46 13.04
CA ALA A 97 -6.23 18.92 13.22
C ALA A 97 -6.46 19.68 11.89
N SER A 98 -6.43 19.02 10.76
CA SER A 98 -6.62 19.61 9.43
C SER A 98 -8.08 19.93 9.12
N PRO A 99 -8.37 20.68 8.04
CA PRO A 99 -9.74 20.86 7.55
C PRO A 99 -10.49 19.57 7.18
N LEU A 100 -9.79 18.45 7.02
CA LEU A 100 -10.38 17.14 6.75
C LEU A 100 -10.74 16.37 8.04
N GLY A 101 -10.17 16.74 9.18
CA GLY A 101 -10.23 15.98 10.43
C GLY A 101 -11.64 15.65 10.90
N GLY A 102 -12.62 16.58 10.72
CA GLY A 102 -13.99 16.36 11.14
C GLY A 102 -14.72 15.20 10.45
N ARG A 103 -14.15 14.62 9.38
CA ARG A 103 -14.70 13.49 8.62
C ARG A 103 -13.76 12.28 8.55
N ILE A 104 -12.75 12.26 9.41
CA ILE A 104 -11.75 11.19 9.49
C ILE A 104 -11.72 10.63 10.91
N ARG A 105 -11.62 9.33 11.01
CA ARG A 105 -11.24 8.61 12.21
C ARG A 105 -10.12 7.65 11.87
N MET A 106 -9.10 7.56 12.72
CA MET A 106 -8.01 6.59 12.58
C MET A 106 -7.85 5.81 13.88
N ASP A 107 -7.87 4.49 13.80
CA ASP A 107 -7.67 3.59 14.93
C ASP A 107 -6.46 2.67 14.63
N PHE A 108 -5.49 2.68 15.54
CA PHE A 108 -4.25 1.90 15.45
C PHE A 108 -4.30 0.69 16.39
N SER A 109 -3.31 -0.21 16.28
CA SER A 109 -3.32 -1.49 16.98
C SER A 109 -4.63 -2.27 16.77
N THR A 110 -5.22 -2.13 15.57
CA THR A 110 -6.54 -2.65 15.24
C THR A 110 -6.40 -3.78 14.23
N ASP A 111 -6.51 -5.02 14.73
CA ASP A 111 -6.52 -6.20 13.88
C ASP A 111 -7.91 -6.41 13.28
N VAL A 112 -7.97 -6.39 11.93
CA VAL A 112 -9.21 -6.64 11.16
C VAL A 112 -9.81 -8.01 11.50
N LEU A 113 -8.98 -8.99 11.83
CA LEU A 113 -9.43 -10.36 12.13
C LEU A 113 -9.78 -10.57 13.61
N SER A 114 -9.55 -9.57 14.47
CA SER A 114 -9.96 -9.67 15.87
C SER A 114 -11.48 -9.89 15.99
N PRO A 115 -11.93 -10.85 16.80
CA PRO A 115 -13.36 -11.05 17.07
C PRO A 115 -14.02 -9.86 17.78
N GLU A 116 -13.22 -9.00 18.41
CA GLU A 116 -13.70 -7.80 19.11
C GLU A 116 -14.01 -6.65 18.13
N LEU A 117 -13.36 -6.63 16.94
CA LEU A 117 -13.67 -5.66 15.92
C LEU A 117 -14.91 -6.09 15.13
N SER A 118 -15.96 -5.34 15.22
CA SER A 118 -17.18 -5.60 14.45
C SER A 118 -17.84 -4.29 14.03
N PHE A 119 -18.14 -4.19 12.75
CA PHE A 119 -19.01 -3.15 12.23
C PHE A 119 -20.35 -3.77 11.82
N GLY A 120 -21.42 -2.99 11.88
CA GLY A 120 -22.74 -3.43 11.38
C GLY A 120 -22.69 -3.70 9.87
N LYS A 121 -23.60 -4.51 9.39
CA LYS A 121 -23.72 -4.82 7.95
C LYS A 121 -23.92 -3.51 7.16
N ASN A 122 -23.12 -3.33 6.11
CA ASN A 122 -23.16 -2.14 5.26
C ASN A 122 -23.00 -0.82 6.03
N THR A 123 -22.19 -0.82 7.10
CA THR A 123 -21.81 0.41 7.83
C THR A 123 -21.06 1.38 6.92
N PHE A 124 -20.31 0.82 5.96
CA PHE A 124 -19.58 1.56 4.95
C PHE A 124 -20.15 1.30 3.56
N ASP A 125 -19.94 2.25 2.66
CA ASP A 125 -20.28 2.09 1.24
C ASP A 125 -19.17 1.36 0.49
N ARG A 126 -17.93 1.44 1.01
CA ARG A 126 -16.74 0.88 0.39
C ARG A 126 -15.66 0.52 1.42
N VAL A 127 -14.95 -0.56 1.16
CA VAL A 127 -13.66 -0.86 1.79
C VAL A 127 -12.53 -0.60 0.79
N VAL A 128 -11.43 -0.02 1.27
CA VAL A 128 -10.23 0.27 0.47
C VAL A 128 -9.01 -0.42 1.09
N LEU A 129 -8.21 -1.07 0.26
CA LEU A 129 -6.85 -1.52 0.55
C LEU A 129 -5.92 -0.91 -0.50
N ALA A 130 -5.08 0.04 -0.08
CA ALA A 130 -4.17 0.77 -0.97
C ALA A 130 -2.71 0.50 -0.59
N HIS A 131 -2.00 -0.33 -1.35
CA HIS A 131 -0.62 -0.75 -1.07
C HIS A 131 -0.46 -1.33 0.34
N SER A 132 -1.43 -2.11 0.79
CA SER A 132 -1.42 -2.76 2.11
C SER A 132 -1.54 -4.28 2.04
N SER A 133 -1.81 -4.85 0.87
CA SER A 133 -1.99 -6.30 0.74
C SER A 133 -0.69 -7.08 0.93
N TRP A 134 0.45 -6.55 0.52
CA TRP A 134 1.74 -7.22 0.66
C TRP A 134 2.26 -7.27 2.11
N TYR A 135 1.69 -6.48 3.02
CA TYR A 135 1.97 -6.57 4.45
C TYR A 135 1.31 -7.77 5.13
N MET A 136 0.36 -8.44 4.46
CA MET A 136 -0.28 -9.63 5.01
C MET A 136 0.70 -10.81 4.99
N ASP A 137 0.63 -11.64 6.02
CA ASP A 137 1.55 -12.76 6.19
C ASP A 137 1.25 -13.96 5.29
N SER A 138 0.03 -14.06 4.77
CA SER A 138 -0.40 -15.16 3.91
C SER A 138 -1.57 -14.78 3.02
N ARG A 139 -1.80 -15.62 1.99
CA ARG A 139 -2.98 -15.60 1.14
C ARG A 139 -4.26 -15.77 1.95
N GLU A 140 -4.24 -16.68 2.89
CA GLU A 140 -5.37 -17.02 3.76
C GLU A 140 -5.77 -15.83 4.63
N THR A 141 -4.80 -15.11 5.17
CA THR A 141 -5.03 -13.89 5.96
C THR A 141 -5.72 -12.82 5.11
N LEU A 142 -5.20 -12.53 3.92
CA LEU A 142 -5.83 -11.57 3.02
C LEU A 142 -7.25 -12.00 2.63
N GLU A 143 -7.47 -13.29 2.33
CA GLU A 143 -8.80 -13.80 2.00
C GLU A 143 -9.80 -13.62 3.15
N GLN A 144 -9.38 -13.90 4.39
CA GLN A 144 -10.22 -13.70 5.58
C GLN A 144 -10.54 -12.21 5.80
N ILE A 145 -9.57 -11.32 5.63
CA ILE A 145 -9.79 -9.88 5.69
C ILE A 145 -10.84 -9.44 4.66
N LEU A 146 -10.70 -9.90 3.41
CA LEU A 146 -11.64 -9.55 2.35
C LEU A 146 -13.05 -10.14 2.58
N LYS A 147 -13.16 -11.33 3.19
CA LYS A 147 -14.45 -11.90 3.62
C LYS A 147 -15.13 -11.02 4.67
N ARG A 148 -14.38 -10.57 5.69
CA ARG A 148 -14.93 -9.64 6.69
C ARG A 148 -15.32 -8.29 6.09
N ALA A 149 -14.48 -7.76 5.21
CA ALA A 149 -14.77 -6.51 4.51
C ALA A 149 -16.12 -6.56 3.77
N LYS A 150 -16.47 -7.72 3.19
CA LYS A 150 -17.73 -7.91 2.48
C LYS A 150 -18.96 -7.87 3.38
N GLU A 151 -18.82 -8.17 4.66
CA GLU A 151 -19.92 -8.01 5.63
C GLU A 151 -20.19 -6.54 5.91
N TRP A 152 -19.17 -5.69 5.84
CA TRP A 152 -19.20 -4.30 6.25
C TRP A 152 -19.52 -3.31 5.14
N ALA A 153 -19.28 -3.69 3.88
CA ALA A 153 -19.51 -2.82 2.72
C ALA A 153 -19.89 -3.60 1.46
N PRO A 154 -20.70 -3.00 0.57
CA PRO A 154 -21.06 -3.60 -0.72
C PRO A 154 -19.99 -3.42 -1.80
N LYS A 155 -18.99 -2.55 -1.58
CA LYS A 155 -17.93 -2.28 -2.57
C LYS A 155 -16.54 -2.49 -1.96
N LEU A 156 -15.62 -2.98 -2.77
CA LEU A 156 -14.20 -3.13 -2.46
C LEU A 156 -13.37 -2.38 -3.52
N SER A 157 -12.29 -1.73 -3.09
CA SER A 157 -11.25 -1.19 -3.99
C SER A 157 -9.89 -1.62 -3.47
N VAL A 158 -9.08 -2.18 -4.34
CA VAL A 158 -7.73 -2.66 -4.02
C VAL A 158 -6.74 -2.08 -5.00
N ALA A 159 -5.55 -1.73 -4.52
CA ALA A 159 -4.39 -1.41 -5.35
C ALA A 159 -3.13 -2.00 -4.75
N GLU A 160 -2.28 -2.55 -5.62
CA GLU A 160 -0.97 -3.08 -5.25
C GLU A 160 0.00 -2.98 -6.43
N TRP A 161 1.29 -3.09 -6.17
CA TRP A 161 2.31 -3.11 -7.22
C TRP A 161 2.08 -4.25 -8.21
N ASP A 162 2.18 -3.94 -9.50
CA ASP A 162 2.02 -4.92 -10.58
C ASP A 162 3.38 -5.52 -10.96
N VAL A 163 3.60 -6.76 -10.54
CA VAL A 163 4.85 -7.50 -10.85
C VAL A 163 4.99 -7.89 -12.33
N ARG A 164 3.99 -7.61 -13.15
CA ARG A 164 4.06 -7.77 -14.62
C ARG A 164 4.74 -6.53 -15.19
N ILE A 165 6.03 -6.65 -15.51
CA ILE A 165 6.79 -5.52 -16.04
C ILE A 165 6.31 -5.13 -17.45
N GLY A 166 6.03 -3.85 -17.65
CA GLY A 166 5.74 -3.24 -18.94
C GLY A 166 6.95 -2.55 -19.59
N ASN A 167 8.00 -2.31 -18.80
CA ASN A 167 9.22 -1.63 -19.23
C ASN A 167 10.43 -2.26 -18.55
N ILE A 168 11.55 -2.38 -19.30
CA ILE A 168 12.78 -3.00 -18.78
C ILE A 168 13.35 -2.26 -17.55
N GLY A 169 13.14 -0.97 -17.41
CA GLY A 169 13.55 -0.20 -16.23
C GLY A 169 12.87 -0.64 -14.94
N GLN A 170 11.72 -1.34 -15.00
CA GLN A 170 11.02 -1.91 -13.86
C GLN A 170 11.66 -3.21 -13.34
N TYR A 171 12.57 -3.78 -14.11
CA TYR A 171 13.20 -5.07 -13.78
C TYR A 171 14.00 -5.01 -12.47
N ALA A 172 14.70 -3.90 -12.21
CA ALA A 172 15.42 -3.72 -10.96
C ALA A 172 14.47 -3.72 -9.74
N HIS A 173 13.33 -3.02 -9.81
CA HIS A 173 12.33 -3.03 -8.75
C HIS A 173 11.73 -4.44 -8.56
N LEU A 174 11.37 -5.13 -9.65
CA LEU A 174 10.87 -6.51 -9.58
C LEU A 174 11.87 -7.44 -8.89
N LEU A 175 13.15 -7.38 -9.25
CA LEU A 175 14.19 -8.20 -8.61
C LEU A 175 14.30 -7.91 -7.11
N SER A 176 14.21 -6.64 -6.71
CA SER A 176 14.25 -6.25 -5.31
C SER A 176 13.09 -6.85 -4.52
N VAL A 177 11.88 -6.77 -5.07
CA VAL A 177 10.68 -7.38 -4.49
C VAL A 177 10.82 -8.90 -4.36
N LEU A 178 11.28 -9.58 -5.43
CA LEU A 178 11.46 -11.03 -5.42
C LEU A 178 12.52 -11.49 -4.40
N ILE A 179 13.63 -10.77 -4.27
CA ILE A 179 14.69 -11.07 -3.29
C ILE A 179 14.12 -10.95 -1.87
N GLN A 180 13.43 -9.86 -1.56
CA GLN A 180 12.82 -9.63 -0.25
C GLN A 180 11.75 -10.67 0.07
N ALA A 181 10.84 -10.95 -0.85
CA ALA A 181 9.79 -11.96 -0.66
C ALA A 181 10.36 -13.37 -0.39
N GLN A 182 11.51 -13.73 -1.02
CA GLN A 182 12.19 -14.99 -0.74
C GLN A 182 12.77 -15.03 0.68
N LEU A 183 13.32 -13.94 1.18
CA LEU A 183 13.83 -13.85 2.56
C LEU A 183 12.69 -13.87 3.57
N GLU A 184 11.59 -13.14 3.30
CA GLU A 184 10.41 -13.09 4.16
C GLU A 184 9.76 -14.47 4.36
N ALA A 185 9.83 -15.36 3.36
CA ALA A 185 9.32 -16.73 3.48
C ALA A 185 10.00 -17.55 4.61
N PHE A 186 11.14 -17.11 5.14
CA PHE A 186 11.86 -17.73 6.24
C PHE A 186 11.74 -16.96 7.57
N LYS A 187 10.99 -15.87 7.61
CA LYS A 187 10.73 -15.11 8.84
C LYS A 187 9.39 -15.51 9.42
N THR A 188 9.38 -15.73 10.71
CA THR A 188 8.14 -16.01 11.47
C THR A 188 7.48 -14.75 12.00
N ASP A 189 8.30 -13.71 12.20
CA ASP A 189 7.86 -12.43 12.74
C ASP A 189 8.55 -11.31 11.96
N SER A 190 7.79 -10.49 11.27
CA SER A 190 8.33 -9.46 10.38
C SER A 190 7.42 -8.24 10.32
N MET A 191 8.06 -7.07 10.24
CA MET A 191 7.42 -5.77 9.98
C MET A 191 7.82 -5.24 8.60
N SER A 192 8.22 -6.14 7.68
CA SER A 192 8.58 -5.77 6.33
C SER A 192 7.39 -5.29 5.52
N ASN A 193 7.64 -4.37 4.59
CA ASN A 193 6.65 -3.90 3.61
C ASN A 193 6.25 -4.99 2.61
N ILE A 194 7.09 -6.01 2.44
CA ILE A 194 6.86 -7.12 1.52
C ILE A 194 6.91 -8.43 2.31
N ARG A 195 5.85 -8.75 3.05
CA ARG A 195 5.73 -10.03 3.74
C ARG A 195 5.31 -11.15 2.80
N THR A 196 4.33 -10.87 1.94
CA THR A 196 3.87 -11.80 0.93
C THR A 196 3.60 -11.04 -0.36
N MET A 197 4.33 -11.39 -1.42
CA MET A 197 4.08 -10.81 -2.73
C MET A 197 2.85 -11.48 -3.36
N PHE A 198 1.84 -10.70 -3.71
CA PHE A 198 0.70 -11.13 -4.51
C PHE A 198 0.77 -10.52 -5.91
N ALA A 199 0.74 -11.37 -6.93
CA ALA A 199 0.57 -10.91 -8.30
C ALA A 199 -0.90 -10.50 -8.56
N ALA A 200 -1.16 -9.81 -9.67
CA ALA A 200 -2.51 -9.37 -10.01
C ALA A 200 -3.52 -10.53 -10.08
N ASP A 201 -3.10 -11.71 -10.57
CA ASP A 201 -3.96 -12.88 -10.65
C ASP A 201 -4.26 -13.46 -9.27
N ASP A 202 -3.30 -13.46 -8.34
CA ASP A 202 -3.52 -13.87 -6.96
C ASP A 202 -4.57 -12.97 -6.30
N LEU A 203 -4.44 -11.65 -6.44
CA LEU A 203 -5.39 -10.69 -5.88
C LEU A 203 -6.81 -10.89 -6.44
N ARG A 204 -6.92 -11.20 -7.75
CA ARG A 204 -8.21 -11.53 -8.38
C ARG A 204 -8.83 -12.80 -7.79
N GLU A 205 -8.03 -13.85 -7.65
CA GLU A 205 -8.49 -15.13 -7.11
C GLU A 205 -8.89 -14.98 -5.64
N ILE A 206 -8.08 -14.32 -4.82
CA ILE A 206 -8.37 -14.07 -3.41
C ILE A 206 -9.68 -13.29 -3.26
N ALA A 207 -9.85 -12.22 -4.03
CA ALA A 207 -11.08 -11.43 -4.00
C ALA A 207 -12.31 -12.27 -4.38
N ARG A 208 -12.22 -13.09 -5.45
CA ARG A 208 -13.30 -13.99 -5.86
C ARG A 208 -13.60 -15.05 -4.81
N SER A 209 -12.59 -15.68 -4.21
CA SER A 209 -12.74 -16.66 -3.12
C SER A 209 -13.40 -16.04 -1.89
N ALA A 210 -13.14 -14.76 -1.64
CA ALA A 210 -13.80 -13.99 -0.58
C ALA A 210 -15.23 -13.54 -0.95
N GLY A 211 -15.72 -13.92 -2.15
CA GLY A 211 -17.09 -13.63 -2.60
C GLY A 211 -17.26 -12.30 -3.33
N TRP A 212 -16.18 -11.60 -3.69
CA TRP A 212 -16.24 -10.36 -4.46
C TRP A 212 -16.35 -10.63 -5.96
N HIS A 213 -17.13 -9.79 -6.64
CA HIS A 213 -17.22 -9.79 -8.09
C HIS A 213 -16.49 -8.56 -8.63
N ILE A 214 -15.35 -8.78 -9.33
CA ILE A 214 -14.54 -7.69 -9.87
C ILE A 214 -15.32 -7.04 -11.03
N SER A 215 -15.50 -5.73 -10.93
CA SER A 215 -16.31 -4.95 -11.87
C SER A 215 -15.47 -4.07 -12.79
N ASP A 216 -14.30 -3.63 -12.35
CA ASP A 216 -13.42 -2.75 -13.11
C ASP A 216 -11.96 -2.95 -12.71
N GLU A 217 -11.04 -2.83 -13.67
CA GLU A 217 -9.59 -3.01 -13.45
C GLU A 217 -8.80 -1.93 -14.17
N HIS A 218 -7.73 -1.48 -13.54
CA HIS A 218 -6.82 -0.48 -14.07
C HIS A 218 -5.37 -0.87 -13.84
N VAL A 219 -4.49 -0.43 -14.75
CA VAL A 219 -3.05 -0.37 -14.52
C VAL A 219 -2.64 1.10 -14.57
N LEU A 220 -2.14 1.60 -13.46
CA LEU A 220 -1.70 2.99 -13.35
C LEU A 220 -0.18 3.05 -13.34
N THR A 221 0.37 3.87 -14.23
CA THR A 221 1.82 4.11 -14.25
C THR A 221 2.27 4.85 -12.99
N ALA A 222 3.40 4.43 -12.43
CA ALA A 222 3.98 4.99 -11.22
C ALA A 222 5.38 5.61 -11.46
N GLU A 223 5.69 6.00 -12.69
CA GLU A 223 7.04 6.39 -13.17
C GLU A 223 7.82 7.37 -12.28
N ARG A 224 7.13 8.20 -11.51
CA ARG A 224 7.75 9.20 -10.64
C ARG A 224 7.82 8.80 -9.17
N MET A 225 7.29 7.63 -8.80
CA MET A 225 7.36 7.11 -7.44
C MET A 225 8.79 6.64 -7.15
N GLN A 226 9.23 6.79 -5.91
CA GLN A 226 10.60 6.48 -5.48
C GLN A 226 10.79 5.04 -4.99
N ASP A 227 9.70 4.31 -4.86
CA ASP A 227 9.67 2.98 -4.23
C ASP A 227 10.65 2.01 -4.91
N GLY A 228 10.76 2.03 -6.24
CA GLY A 228 11.72 1.19 -6.95
C GLY A 228 13.17 1.47 -6.57
N GLU A 229 13.53 2.74 -6.37
CA GLU A 229 14.86 3.14 -5.94
C GLU A 229 15.13 2.75 -4.48
N TRP A 230 14.13 2.93 -3.60
CA TRP A 230 14.26 2.56 -2.19
C TRP A 230 14.40 1.05 -2.00
N GLU A 231 13.58 0.26 -2.67
CA GLU A 231 13.64 -1.20 -2.60
C GLU A 231 14.95 -1.75 -3.18
N ALA A 232 15.42 -1.21 -4.30
CA ALA A 232 16.69 -1.59 -4.88
C ALA A 232 17.88 -1.21 -3.97
N ALA A 233 17.87 0.01 -3.40
CA ALA A 233 18.90 0.46 -2.48
C ALA A 233 18.93 -0.40 -1.23
N TYR A 234 17.74 -0.74 -0.66
CA TYR A 234 17.64 -1.62 0.49
C TYR A 234 18.32 -2.98 0.24
N VAL A 235 17.97 -3.66 -0.84
CA VAL A 235 18.53 -4.97 -1.18
C VAL A 235 20.03 -4.89 -1.45
N LEU A 236 20.49 -3.86 -2.19
CA LEU A 236 21.89 -3.69 -2.50
C LEU A 236 22.77 -3.45 -1.26
N GLN A 237 22.23 -2.85 -0.22
CA GLN A 237 22.93 -2.49 1.00
C GLN A 237 22.82 -3.55 2.11
N ASN A 238 21.67 -4.23 2.22
CA ASN A 238 21.33 -4.99 3.41
C ASN A 238 21.29 -6.53 3.20
N LEU A 239 21.31 -7.04 1.97
CA LEU A 239 21.13 -8.47 1.69
C LEU A 239 22.03 -9.39 2.53
N GLU A 240 23.32 -9.05 2.68
CA GLU A 240 24.24 -9.90 3.45
C GLU A 240 23.87 -9.95 4.93
N MET A 241 23.44 -8.82 5.48
CA MET A 241 22.98 -8.75 6.86
C MET A 241 21.69 -9.58 7.04
N ASP A 242 20.74 -9.45 6.11
CA ASP A 242 19.49 -10.22 6.14
C ASP A 242 19.73 -11.72 6.07
N ILE A 243 20.65 -12.18 5.19
CA ILE A 243 21.04 -13.61 5.09
C ILE A 243 21.63 -14.12 6.41
N VAL A 244 22.51 -13.33 7.04
CA VAL A 244 23.19 -13.74 8.28
C VAL A 244 22.23 -13.80 9.47
N GLN A 245 21.24 -12.92 9.51
CA GLN A 245 20.25 -12.87 10.60
C GLN A 245 19.23 -14.01 10.54
N LEU A 246 19.05 -14.64 9.37
CA LEU A 246 18.07 -15.70 9.20
C LEU A 246 18.65 -17.06 9.56
N SER A 247 17.94 -17.79 10.41
CA SER A 247 18.25 -19.18 10.73
C SER A 247 17.47 -20.15 9.83
N GLY A 248 18.03 -21.31 9.55
CA GLY A 248 17.34 -22.37 8.80
C GLY A 248 17.27 -22.17 7.29
N LEU A 249 18.02 -21.22 6.74
CA LEU A 249 18.09 -21.05 5.29
C LEU A 249 18.73 -22.29 4.62
N PRO A 250 18.15 -22.79 3.52
CA PRO A 250 18.82 -23.77 2.68
C PRO A 250 20.19 -23.27 2.22
N THR A 251 21.22 -24.13 2.25
CA THR A 251 22.60 -23.74 1.89
C THR A 251 22.71 -23.14 0.47
N ALA A 252 21.85 -23.54 -0.44
CA ALA A 252 21.81 -23.03 -1.81
C ALA A 252 21.17 -21.63 -1.94
N LEU A 253 20.36 -21.19 -0.95
CA LEU A 253 19.59 -19.94 -1.06
C LEU A 253 20.50 -18.70 -1.00
N GLY A 254 21.46 -18.66 -0.10
CA GLY A 254 22.39 -17.52 0.01
C GLY A 254 23.15 -17.24 -1.30
N PRO A 255 23.81 -18.23 -1.93
CA PRO A 255 24.42 -18.06 -3.26
C PRO A 255 23.43 -17.61 -4.33
N LEU A 256 22.19 -18.13 -4.34
CA LEU A 256 21.16 -17.73 -5.29
C LEU A 256 20.79 -16.25 -5.12
N LEU A 257 20.55 -15.81 -3.90
CA LEU A 257 20.21 -14.41 -3.60
C LEU A 257 21.32 -13.45 -3.97
N ARG A 258 22.60 -13.82 -3.76
CA ARG A 258 23.76 -13.03 -4.22
C ARG A 258 23.81 -12.92 -5.73
N SER A 259 23.50 -13.99 -6.45
CA SER A 259 23.41 -13.96 -7.92
C SER A 259 22.28 -13.06 -8.40
N GLN A 260 21.13 -13.09 -7.72
CA GLN A 260 20.03 -12.17 -8.01
C GLN A 260 20.39 -10.71 -7.67
N GLN A 261 21.11 -10.45 -6.58
CA GLN A 261 21.61 -9.11 -6.25
C GLN A 261 22.61 -8.59 -7.31
N ALA A 262 23.47 -9.45 -7.82
CA ALA A 262 24.38 -9.08 -8.90
C ALA A 262 23.60 -8.72 -10.18
N LEU A 263 22.56 -9.48 -10.49
CA LEU A 263 21.66 -9.19 -11.61
C LEU A 263 20.88 -7.88 -11.39
N LEU A 264 20.41 -7.61 -10.17
CA LEU A 264 19.77 -6.34 -9.80
C LEU A 264 20.72 -5.16 -10.06
N ARG A 265 21.99 -5.27 -9.66
CA ARG A 265 22.99 -4.23 -9.88
C ARG A 265 23.21 -3.98 -11.38
N ASP A 266 23.40 -5.04 -12.16
CA ASP A 266 23.57 -4.94 -13.62
C ASP A 266 22.34 -4.33 -14.30
N ALA A 267 21.13 -4.72 -13.89
CA ALA A 267 19.89 -4.17 -14.40
C ALA A 267 19.75 -2.67 -14.10
N ALA A 268 20.06 -2.26 -12.86
CA ALA A 268 20.02 -0.87 -12.44
C ALA A 268 21.03 0.00 -13.22
N GLU A 269 22.24 -0.50 -13.43
CA GLU A 269 23.30 0.19 -14.18
C GLU A 269 22.94 0.35 -15.66
N ARG A 270 22.37 -0.69 -16.30
CA ARG A 270 22.08 -0.68 -17.74
C ARG A 270 20.79 0.01 -18.12
N HIS A 271 19.78 -0.12 -17.28
CA HIS A 271 18.41 0.27 -17.64
C HIS A 271 17.82 1.37 -16.73
N GLY A 272 18.56 1.75 -15.68
CA GLY A 272 18.06 2.59 -14.61
C GLY A 272 17.05 1.84 -13.73
N ILE A 273 16.48 2.56 -12.76
CA ILE A 273 15.46 2.03 -11.87
C ILE A 273 14.17 2.82 -12.08
N ARG A 274 13.12 2.11 -12.46
CA ARG A 274 11.75 2.63 -12.49
C ARG A 274 10.89 1.81 -11.56
N PRO A 275 9.96 2.42 -10.82
CA PRO A 275 9.01 1.66 -10.02
C PRO A 275 8.12 0.79 -10.92
N LEU A 276 7.62 -0.30 -10.35
CA LEU A 276 6.55 -1.09 -10.95
C LEU A 276 5.32 -0.22 -11.17
N ASP A 277 4.48 -0.58 -12.12
CA ASP A 277 3.16 0.01 -12.24
C ASP A 277 2.25 -0.51 -11.10
N VAL A 278 1.06 0.05 -10.98
CA VAL A 278 0.11 -0.33 -9.94
C VAL A 278 -1.11 -0.98 -10.60
N PHE A 279 -1.38 -2.21 -10.21
CA PHE A 279 -2.63 -2.89 -10.52
C PHE A 279 -3.69 -2.47 -9.51
N ALA A 280 -4.83 -2.00 -10.00
CA ALA A 280 -5.95 -1.60 -9.17
C ALA A 280 -7.25 -2.19 -9.70
N PHE A 281 -8.18 -2.53 -8.80
CA PHE A 281 -9.51 -2.97 -9.19
C PHE A 281 -10.59 -2.47 -8.23
N SER A 282 -11.81 -2.47 -8.73
CA SER A 282 -13.03 -2.33 -7.94
C SER A 282 -13.85 -3.61 -8.03
N ALA A 283 -14.57 -3.95 -6.94
CA ALA A 283 -15.43 -5.13 -6.86
C ALA A 283 -16.71 -4.84 -6.05
N ASN A 284 -17.74 -5.68 -6.24
CA ASN A 284 -19.05 -5.60 -5.59
C ASN A 284 -19.57 -6.99 -5.21
#